data_b9e67719a98f62f1cc3c8dd6799fbf56
#
_entry.id   b9e67719a98f62f1cc3c8dd6799fbf56
#
_cell.length_a   1.000
_cell.length_b   1.000
_cell.length_c   1.000
_cell.angle_alpha   90.00
_cell.angle_beta   90.00
_cell.angle_gamma   90.00
#
_symmetry.space_group_name_H-M   'P 1'
#
loop_
_entity.id
_entity.type
_entity.pdbx_description
1 polymer ?
#
loop_
_entity_poly.entity_id
_entity_poly.type
_entity_poly.pdbx_seq_one_letter_code
_entity_poly.pdbx_strand_id
1 'polypeptide(L)'
;MTPKSGDRFSDKVMRKNNMRVVIAGFGPFPGAPSNPSGRLALALARRRRPALAGIEITSHVFATAYHAVDRDLPKLLARKPDVLLIFGLAGRRQHISIETRARNARSILFPDVSGWRPEREVIEPGQRALTGMAPFPHLLNALRRTALPARLSRDAGTYLCNYAYWRALQGARGGRPLVQFVHIPWVRATSRRAKSLRSVLAFSRVVAAGENLLIVLVAASRRSNAPPIASPPSSGFARPRHRSNSVSSARQNATVPRARSRRAAKIAR
;
A
#
# COMPACT_ATOMS: atom_id res chain seq x y z
N MET A 1 -33.75 -40.30 31.40
CA MET A 1 -32.49 -40.22 30.59
C MET A 1 -32.55 -38.95 29.75
N THR A 2 -31.90 -37.90 30.21
CA THR A 2 -31.78 -36.60 29.52
C THR A 2 -30.49 -36.58 28.69
N PRO A 3 -30.51 -36.19 27.40
CA PRO A 3 -29.29 -36.06 26.63
C PRO A 3 -28.57 -34.76 26.97
N LYS A 4 -27.27 -34.89 27.23
CA LYS A 4 -26.30 -33.85 27.54
C LYS A 4 -26.21 -32.81 26.44
N SER A 5 -26.49 -31.57 26.78
CA SER A 5 -26.16 -30.34 26.00
C SER A 5 -24.66 -30.06 26.18
N GLY A 6 -23.86 -30.60 25.30
CA GLY A 6 -22.43 -30.30 25.22
C GLY A 6 -22.06 -30.15 23.73
N ASP A 7 -21.26 -29.15 23.41
CA ASP A 7 -20.55 -28.95 22.16
C ASP A 7 -21.18 -28.12 21.02
N ARG A 8 -21.87 -27.03 21.33
CA ARG A 8 -22.07 -25.98 20.32
C ARG A 8 -21.11 -24.77 20.42
N PHE A 9 -20.24 -24.75 21.41
CA PHE A 9 -19.33 -23.61 21.61
C PHE A 9 -17.96 -23.79 20.95
N SER A 10 -17.59 -25.03 20.58
CA SER A 10 -16.26 -25.35 20.05
C SER A 10 -16.09 -25.09 18.55
N ASP A 11 -17.17 -25.20 17.75
CA ASP A 11 -17.07 -25.08 16.29
C ASP A 11 -17.02 -23.63 15.78
N LYS A 12 -17.34 -22.65 16.63
CA LYS A 12 -17.35 -21.23 16.24
C LYS A 12 -15.99 -20.55 16.40
N VAL A 13 -15.03 -21.18 17.08
CA VAL A 13 -13.71 -20.59 17.39
C VAL A 13 -12.64 -20.96 16.36
N MET A 14 -12.87 -21.93 15.50
CA MET A 14 -11.88 -22.42 14.52
C MET A 14 -12.16 -21.99 13.07
N ARG A 15 -12.79 -20.87 12.82
CA ARG A 15 -12.57 -20.20 11.54
C ARG A 15 -11.17 -19.58 11.61
N LYS A 16 -10.14 -20.39 11.33
CA LYS A 16 -8.83 -19.88 10.93
C LYS A 16 -9.10 -18.88 9.80
N ASN A 17 -9.04 -17.60 10.13
CA ASN A 17 -9.03 -16.52 9.14
C ASN A 17 -7.74 -16.71 8.32
N ASN A 18 -7.79 -17.57 7.32
CA ASN A 18 -6.64 -17.89 6.50
C ASN A 18 -6.39 -16.67 5.61
N MET A 19 -5.55 -15.73 6.13
CA MET A 19 -5.20 -14.52 5.42
C MET A 19 -4.62 -14.88 4.05
N ARG A 20 -5.11 -14.22 3.00
CA ARG A 20 -4.69 -14.43 1.62
C ARG A 20 -3.90 -13.24 1.11
N VAL A 21 -2.74 -13.51 0.55
CA VAL A 21 -1.84 -12.53 -0.02
C VAL A 21 -1.55 -12.88 -1.46
N VAL A 22 -1.71 -11.90 -2.33
CA VAL A 22 -1.29 -12.00 -3.73
C VAL A 22 -0.08 -11.11 -3.93
N ILE A 23 1.00 -11.68 -4.47
CA ILE A 23 2.19 -10.94 -4.87
C ILE A 23 2.27 -10.98 -6.39
N ALA A 24 2.28 -9.82 -7.03
CA ALA A 24 2.33 -9.74 -8.49
C ALA A 24 3.57 -8.99 -8.98
N GLY A 25 3.95 -9.28 -10.21
CA GLY A 25 4.98 -8.59 -10.96
C GLY A 25 4.70 -8.66 -12.45
N PHE A 26 5.63 -8.20 -13.26
CA PHE A 26 5.50 -8.18 -14.71
C PHE A 26 6.54 -9.06 -15.39
N GLY A 27 6.15 -9.64 -16.49
CA GLY A 27 7.00 -10.39 -17.38
C GLY A 27 7.95 -9.52 -18.20
N PRO A 28 8.68 -10.12 -19.13
CA PRO A 28 9.54 -9.42 -20.08
C PRO A 28 8.78 -8.38 -20.91
N PHE A 29 9.51 -7.35 -21.36
CA PHE A 29 9.03 -6.40 -22.37
C PHE A 29 10.21 -5.83 -23.16
N PRO A 30 10.00 -5.15 -24.32
CA PRO A 30 11.06 -4.49 -25.05
C PRO A 30 11.86 -3.54 -24.15
N GLY A 31 13.19 -3.67 -24.11
CA GLY A 31 14.07 -2.95 -23.18
C GLY A 31 14.27 -3.62 -21.80
N ALA A 32 13.49 -4.67 -21.46
CA ALA A 32 13.68 -5.45 -20.23
C ALA A 32 13.37 -6.94 -20.43
N PRO A 33 14.13 -7.68 -21.24
CA PRO A 33 13.90 -9.10 -21.50
C PRO A 33 14.03 -9.97 -20.23
N SER A 34 14.71 -9.47 -19.21
CA SER A 34 14.82 -10.12 -17.89
C SER A 34 14.24 -9.24 -16.77
N ASN A 35 12.98 -8.82 -16.95
CA ASN A 35 12.29 -7.99 -15.95
C ASN A 35 12.34 -8.64 -14.56
N PRO A 36 12.98 -8.00 -13.57
CA PRO A 36 13.18 -8.59 -12.26
C PRO A 36 11.92 -8.62 -11.39
N SER A 37 10.88 -7.85 -11.73
CA SER A 37 9.69 -7.73 -10.87
C SER A 37 8.87 -9.01 -10.81
N GLY A 38 8.70 -9.71 -11.93
CA GLY A 38 8.04 -11.02 -11.95
C GLY A 38 8.83 -12.09 -11.20
N ARG A 39 10.16 -12.11 -11.37
CA ARG A 39 11.05 -13.01 -10.62
C ARG A 39 10.98 -12.75 -9.11
N LEU A 40 10.87 -11.48 -8.70
CA LEU A 40 10.74 -11.09 -7.30
C LEU A 40 9.41 -11.61 -6.71
N ALA A 41 8.31 -11.45 -7.43
CA ALA A 41 7.01 -11.96 -6.99
C ALA A 41 7.04 -13.47 -6.77
N LEU A 42 7.60 -14.24 -7.71
CA LEU A 42 7.77 -15.69 -7.61
C LEU A 42 8.70 -16.08 -6.44
N ALA A 43 9.82 -15.37 -6.25
CA ALA A 43 10.75 -15.64 -5.18
C ALA A 43 10.13 -15.40 -3.81
N LEU A 44 9.37 -14.32 -3.62
CA LEU A 44 8.69 -13.99 -2.36
C LEU A 44 7.60 -15.00 -2.00
N ALA A 45 6.84 -15.50 -2.97
CA ALA A 45 5.80 -16.48 -2.71
C ALA A 45 6.35 -17.83 -2.20
N ARG A 46 7.60 -18.13 -2.50
CA ARG A 46 8.31 -19.35 -2.03
C ARG A 46 8.96 -19.20 -0.66
N ARG A 47 9.03 -17.98 -0.13
CA ARG A 47 9.69 -17.72 1.16
C ARG A 47 8.86 -18.22 2.32
N ARG A 48 9.55 -18.78 3.29
CA ARG A 48 8.94 -19.24 4.55
C ARG A 48 9.56 -18.43 5.69
N ARG A 49 8.73 -17.65 6.37
CA ARG A 49 9.10 -16.83 7.52
C ARG A 49 8.10 -17.10 8.64
N PRO A 50 8.53 -17.21 9.91
CA PRO A 50 7.61 -17.39 11.03
C PRO A 50 6.50 -16.33 11.08
N ALA A 51 6.84 -15.05 10.79
CA ALA A 51 5.87 -13.96 10.75
C ALA A 51 4.77 -14.11 9.66
N LEU A 52 4.99 -14.99 8.68
CA LEU A 52 4.07 -15.29 7.57
C LEU A 52 3.46 -16.70 7.70
N ALA A 53 3.66 -17.37 8.83
CA ALA A 53 3.08 -18.68 9.06
C ALA A 53 1.54 -18.62 9.04
N GLY A 54 0.91 -19.62 8.45
CA GLY A 54 -0.55 -19.69 8.32
C GLY A 54 -1.15 -18.71 7.33
N ILE A 55 -0.35 -18.05 6.48
CA ILE A 55 -0.81 -17.17 5.42
C ILE A 55 -0.74 -17.90 4.08
N GLU A 56 -1.82 -17.86 3.33
CA GLU A 56 -1.85 -18.32 1.95
C GLU A 56 -1.22 -17.25 1.05
N ILE A 57 -0.03 -17.51 0.52
CA ILE A 57 0.68 -16.58 -0.36
C ILE A 57 0.69 -17.16 -1.76
N THR A 58 0.11 -16.43 -2.70
CA THR A 58 0.13 -16.76 -4.13
C THR A 58 0.87 -15.69 -4.91
N SER A 59 1.41 -16.06 -6.06
CA SER A 59 2.09 -15.13 -6.96
C SER A 59 1.45 -15.13 -8.33
N HIS A 60 1.54 -13.97 -9.01
CA HIS A 60 1.11 -13.79 -10.39
C HIS A 60 2.13 -12.96 -11.18
N VAL A 61 2.35 -13.31 -12.44
CA VAL A 61 3.21 -12.53 -13.33
C VAL A 61 2.36 -12.10 -14.52
N PHE A 62 2.01 -10.81 -14.55
CA PHE A 62 1.30 -10.23 -15.67
C PHE A 62 2.17 -10.25 -16.93
N ALA A 63 1.64 -10.67 -18.07
CA ALA A 63 2.21 -10.22 -19.32
C ALA A 63 2.20 -8.69 -19.35
N THR A 64 3.24 -8.06 -19.93
CA THR A 64 3.36 -6.60 -19.95
C THR A 64 2.45 -6.01 -21.03
N ALA A 65 1.15 -6.28 -20.91
CA ALA A 65 0.09 -5.86 -21.82
C ALA A 65 -1.14 -5.35 -21.04
N TYR A 66 -1.83 -4.34 -21.56
CA TYR A 66 -3.02 -3.77 -20.93
C TYR A 66 -4.14 -4.80 -20.79
N HIS A 67 -4.43 -5.54 -21.85
CA HIS A 67 -5.45 -6.58 -21.83
C HIS A 67 -5.15 -7.71 -20.84
N ALA A 68 -3.87 -8.00 -20.57
CA ALA A 68 -3.48 -9.00 -19.57
C ALA A 68 -3.81 -8.52 -18.15
N VAL A 69 -3.60 -7.23 -17.86
CA VAL A 69 -4.01 -6.64 -16.58
C VAL A 69 -5.52 -6.71 -16.43
N ASP A 70 -6.29 -6.31 -17.45
CA ASP A 70 -7.75 -6.32 -17.43
C ASP A 70 -8.35 -7.73 -17.31
N ARG A 71 -7.71 -8.72 -17.89
CA ARG A 71 -8.12 -10.13 -17.83
C ARG A 71 -7.82 -10.77 -16.47
N ASP A 72 -6.62 -10.51 -15.93
CA ASP A 72 -6.10 -11.31 -14.83
C ASP A 72 -6.37 -10.64 -13.47
N LEU A 73 -6.30 -9.31 -13.37
CA LEU A 73 -6.49 -8.60 -12.11
C LEU A 73 -7.87 -8.84 -11.48
N PRO A 74 -8.99 -8.82 -12.22
CA PRO A 74 -10.29 -9.17 -11.66
C PRO A 74 -10.34 -10.58 -11.08
N LYS A 75 -9.67 -11.56 -11.72
CA LYS A 75 -9.59 -12.94 -11.24
C LYS A 75 -8.81 -13.03 -9.92
N LEU A 76 -7.73 -12.24 -9.79
CA LEU A 76 -6.97 -12.16 -8.55
C LEU A 76 -7.80 -11.54 -7.42
N LEU A 77 -8.53 -10.48 -7.70
CA LEU A 77 -9.40 -9.79 -6.74
C LEU A 77 -10.62 -10.64 -6.34
N ALA A 78 -11.16 -11.44 -7.27
CA ALA A 78 -12.26 -12.38 -6.99
C ALA A 78 -11.91 -13.43 -5.93
N ARG A 79 -10.63 -13.73 -5.74
CA ARG A 79 -10.13 -14.59 -4.65
C ARG A 79 -10.20 -13.92 -3.28
N LYS A 80 -10.63 -12.65 -3.21
CA LYS A 80 -10.74 -11.84 -1.99
C LYS A 80 -9.44 -11.84 -1.18
N PRO A 81 -8.29 -11.44 -1.75
CA PRO A 81 -7.07 -11.34 -0.99
C PRO A 81 -7.18 -10.23 0.07
N ASP A 82 -6.46 -10.37 1.18
CA ASP A 82 -6.34 -9.33 2.20
C ASP A 82 -5.27 -8.30 1.83
N VAL A 83 -4.26 -8.75 1.09
CA VAL A 83 -3.14 -7.92 0.60
C VAL A 83 -2.87 -8.23 -0.87
N LEU A 84 -2.69 -7.18 -1.66
CA LEU A 84 -2.18 -7.24 -3.03
C LEU A 84 -0.92 -6.38 -3.13
N LEU A 85 0.24 -7.03 -3.23
CA LEU A 85 1.54 -6.38 -3.39
C LEU A 85 2.02 -6.55 -4.83
N ILE A 86 2.17 -5.44 -5.55
CA ILE A 86 2.56 -5.43 -6.96
C ILE A 86 3.96 -4.82 -7.09
N PHE A 87 4.85 -5.49 -7.80
CA PHE A 87 6.17 -4.97 -8.13
C PHE A 87 6.25 -4.60 -9.61
N GLY A 88 6.92 -3.48 -9.91
CA GLY A 88 7.24 -3.06 -11.26
C GLY A 88 8.71 -2.65 -11.39
N LEU A 89 9.26 -2.69 -12.60
CA LEU A 89 10.61 -2.21 -12.90
C LEU A 89 10.57 -0.71 -13.22
N ALA A 90 11.33 0.09 -12.48
CA ALA A 90 11.66 1.48 -12.82
C ALA A 90 13.14 1.59 -13.18
N GLY A 91 13.51 1.18 -14.39
CA GLY A 91 14.90 0.99 -14.79
C GLY A 91 15.77 2.26 -14.76
N ARG A 92 15.18 3.46 -14.75
CA ARG A 92 15.88 4.74 -14.62
C ARG A 92 16.15 5.14 -13.17
N ARG A 93 15.46 4.52 -12.20
CA ARG A 93 15.62 4.82 -10.77
C ARG A 93 16.74 3.97 -10.17
N GLN A 94 17.43 4.51 -9.17
CA GLN A 94 18.49 3.80 -8.42
C GLN A 94 18.04 3.42 -7.01
N HIS A 95 16.75 3.58 -6.70
CA HIS A 95 16.16 3.32 -5.40
C HIS A 95 14.83 2.58 -5.55
N ILE A 96 14.41 1.91 -4.48
CA ILE A 96 13.08 1.33 -4.38
C ILE A 96 12.08 2.46 -4.14
N SER A 97 10.98 2.49 -4.89
CA SER A 97 9.93 3.49 -4.73
C SER A 97 8.64 2.85 -4.25
N ILE A 98 8.16 3.29 -3.10
CA ILE A 98 6.84 2.96 -2.59
C ILE A 98 5.86 3.95 -3.21
N GLU A 99 5.05 3.51 -4.15
CA GLU A 99 4.09 4.39 -4.82
C GLU A 99 2.90 4.66 -3.90
N THR A 100 2.61 5.94 -3.64
CA THR A 100 1.53 6.33 -2.73
C THR A 100 0.21 6.56 -3.45
N ARG A 101 0.25 6.75 -4.77
CA ARG A 101 -0.94 6.95 -5.61
C ARG A 101 -0.71 6.46 -7.04
N ALA A 102 -1.80 6.11 -7.71
CA ALA A 102 -1.87 5.95 -9.15
C ALA A 102 -2.51 7.20 -9.77
N ARG A 103 -2.03 7.62 -10.94
CA ARG A 103 -2.61 8.73 -11.70
C ARG A 103 -3.61 8.21 -12.71
N ASN A 104 -4.64 8.99 -13.00
CA ASN A 104 -5.56 8.72 -14.08
C ASN A 104 -4.92 9.07 -15.43
N ALA A 105 -3.84 8.35 -15.74
CA ALA A 105 -3.05 8.60 -16.94
C ALA A 105 -2.45 7.30 -17.49
N ARG A 106 -2.43 7.17 -18.81
CA ARG A 106 -1.75 6.10 -19.55
C ARG A 106 -1.06 6.69 -20.78
N SER A 107 0.07 6.10 -21.15
CA SER A 107 0.85 6.57 -22.29
C SER A 107 0.21 6.09 -23.60
N ILE A 108 -0.03 7.03 -24.50
CA ILE A 108 -0.44 6.76 -25.89
C ILE A 108 0.76 6.54 -26.82
N LEU A 109 1.98 6.80 -26.33
CA LEU A 109 3.20 6.75 -27.15
C LEU A 109 3.81 5.37 -27.24
N PHE A 110 3.77 4.62 -26.12
CA PHE A 110 4.46 3.34 -26.01
C PHE A 110 3.49 2.18 -26.12
N PRO A 111 3.63 1.34 -27.16
CA PRO A 111 2.85 0.11 -27.25
C PRO A 111 3.25 -0.87 -26.14
N ASP A 112 2.34 -1.76 -25.78
CA ASP A 112 2.62 -2.88 -24.93
C ASP A 112 3.29 -4.04 -25.71
N VAL A 113 3.53 -5.19 -25.04
CA VAL A 113 4.19 -6.34 -25.69
C VAL A 113 3.37 -6.95 -26.81
N SER A 114 2.07 -6.69 -26.89
CA SER A 114 1.21 -7.13 -27.98
C SER A 114 1.17 -6.14 -29.17
N GLY A 115 1.88 -5.01 -29.05
CA GLY A 115 1.85 -3.92 -30.02
C GLY A 115 0.67 -2.95 -29.82
N TRP A 116 -0.22 -3.23 -28.85
CA TRP A 116 -1.37 -2.38 -28.60
C TRP A 116 -0.98 -1.14 -27.77
N ARG A 117 -1.62 -0.02 -28.04
CA ARG A 117 -1.49 1.22 -27.27
C ARG A 117 -2.86 1.87 -27.05
N PRO A 118 -3.04 2.59 -25.95
CA PRO A 118 -4.27 3.31 -25.70
C PRO A 118 -4.47 4.46 -26.71
N GLU A 119 -5.71 4.71 -27.07
CA GLU A 119 -6.09 5.87 -27.90
C GLU A 119 -6.19 7.17 -27.08
N ARG A 120 -6.40 7.05 -25.77
CA ARG A 120 -6.58 8.20 -24.85
C ARG A 120 -5.61 8.13 -23.71
N GLU A 121 -5.11 9.29 -23.27
CA GLU A 121 -4.20 9.39 -22.11
C GLU A 121 -4.89 9.15 -20.77
N VAL A 122 -6.19 9.38 -20.69
CA VAL A 122 -6.99 9.19 -19.46
C VAL A 122 -7.46 7.75 -19.39
N ILE A 123 -7.35 7.12 -18.22
CA ILE A 123 -7.80 5.73 -18.00
C ILE A 123 -9.33 5.69 -18.00
N GLU A 124 -9.96 6.62 -17.25
CA GLU A 124 -11.42 6.74 -17.16
C GLU A 124 -11.83 8.18 -16.80
N PRO A 125 -13.06 8.59 -17.07
CA PRO A 125 -13.58 9.89 -16.64
C PRO A 125 -13.60 10.00 -15.09
N GLY A 126 -13.43 11.21 -14.55
CA GLY A 126 -13.60 11.49 -13.13
C GLY A 126 -12.31 11.83 -12.40
N GLN A 127 -11.91 11.05 -11.41
CA GLN A 127 -10.82 11.38 -10.50
C GLN A 127 -9.46 11.52 -11.20
N ARG A 128 -8.64 12.47 -10.72
CA ARG A 128 -7.26 12.65 -11.26
C ARG A 128 -6.26 11.63 -10.74
N ALA A 129 -6.50 11.06 -9.57
CA ALA A 129 -5.64 10.07 -8.94
C ALA A 129 -6.40 9.24 -7.91
N LEU A 130 -5.93 8.00 -7.71
CA LEU A 130 -6.34 7.12 -6.61
C LEU A 130 -5.18 6.99 -5.63
N THR A 131 -5.43 7.25 -4.35
CA THR A 131 -4.42 7.14 -3.29
C THR A 131 -4.50 5.77 -2.63
N GLY A 132 -3.36 5.12 -2.43
CA GLY A 132 -3.27 3.88 -1.68
C GLY A 132 -3.52 4.10 -0.19
N MET A 133 -3.98 3.05 0.48
CA MET A 133 -4.25 3.07 1.93
C MET A 133 -3.18 2.32 2.75
N ALA A 134 -2.09 1.90 2.12
CA ALA A 134 -1.00 1.21 2.80
C ALA A 134 -0.28 2.12 3.82
N PRO A 135 0.32 1.56 4.87
CA PRO A 135 1.00 2.33 5.91
C PRO A 135 2.38 2.80 5.42
N PHE A 136 2.42 3.76 4.50
CA PHE A 136 3.63 4.22 3.80
C PHE A 136 4.83 4.53 4.71
N PRO A 137 4.67 5.22 5.87
CA PRO A 137 5.81 5.46 6.76
C PRO A 137 6.42 4.16 7.29
N HIS A 138 5.59 3.18 7.66
CA HIS A 138 6.06 1.89 8.16
C HIS A 138 6.76 1.09 7.05
N LEU A 139 6.24 1.11 5.82
CA LEU A 139 6.88 0.48 4.66
C LEU A 139 8.24 1.11 4.36
N LEU A 140 8.33 2.44 4.38
CA LEU A 140 9.59 3.15 4.16
C LEU A 140 10.62 2.81 5.25
N ASN A 141 10.21 2.76 6.51
CA ASN A 141 11.09 2.39 7.62
C ASN A 141 11.56 0.93 7.52
N ALA A 142 10.69 0.02 7.09
CA ALA A 142 11.06 -1.38 6.86
C ALA A 142 12.15 -1.52 5.76
N LEU A 143 12.06 -0.72 4.69
CA LEU A 143 13.08 -0.68 3.65
C LEU A 143 14.39 -0.04 4.13
N ARG A 144 14.33 1.04 4.89
CA ARG A 144 15.51 1.71 5.44
C ARG A 144 16.36 0.78 6.31
N ARG A 145 15.73 -0.12 7.05
CA ARG A 145 16.44 -1.15 7.85
C ARG A 145 17.24 -2.15 7.01
N THR A 146 16.96 -2.25 5.71
CA THR A 146 17.73 -3.11 4.79
C THR A 146 18.96 -2.41 4.22
N ALA A 147 19.22 -1.17 4.59
CA ALA A 147 20.24 -0.31 4.03
C ALA A 147 20.16 -0.21 2.48
N LEU A 148 18.94 -0.34 1.93
CA LEU A 148 18.67 -0.09 0.53
C LEU A 148 18.12 1.33 0.35
N PRO A 149 18.54 2.04 -0.71
CA PRO A 149 17.95 3.35 -1.00
C PRO A 149 16.46 3.18 -1.31
N ALA A 150 15.62 3.87 -0.55
CA ALA A 150 14.17 3.80 -0.69
C ALA A 150 13.53 5.17 -0.49
N ARG A 151 12.43 5.43 -1.22
CA ARG A 151 11.67 6.70 -1.16
C ARG A 151 10.18 6.43 -1.32
N LEU A 152 9.37 7.34 -0.79
CA LEU A 152 7.97 7.46 -1.20
C LEU A 152 7.91 8.15 -2.55
N SER A 153 6.98 7.70 -3.39
CA SER A 153 6.76 8.27 -4.72
C SER A 153 5.28 8.56 -4.93
N ARG A 154 4.99 9.63 -5.64
CA ARG A 154 3.64 10.03 -6.06
C ARG A 154 3.44 9.85 -7.56
N ASP A 155 4.34 9.14 -8.22
CA ASP A 155 4.34 9.00 -9.67
C ASP A 155 4.78 7.59 -10.10
N ALA A 156 3.79 6.73 -10.31
CA ALA A 156 3.99 5.39 -10.87
C ALA A 156 4.18 5.40 -12.41
N GLY A 157 4.39 6.56 -13.00
CA GLY A 157 4.51 6.73 -14.45
C GLY A 157 3.17 6.86 -15.16
N THR A 158 3.19 6.57 -16.46
CA THR A 158 1.99 6.59 -17.32
C THR A 158 1.85 5.31 -18.14
N TYR A 159 2.61 4.28 -17.83
CA TYR A 159 2.58 3.02 -18.54
C TYR A 159 1.88 1.93 -17.70
N LEU A 160 2.08 0.68 -18.04
CA LEU A 160 1.41 -0.48 -17.44
C LEU A 160 1.51 -0.56 -15.90
N CYS A 161 2.62 -0.08 -15.31
CA CYS A 161 2.77 -0.04 -13.86
C CYS A 161 1.70 0.84 -13.21
N ASN A 162 1.54 2.05 -13.71
CA ASN A 162 0.51 2.97 -13.23
C ASN A 162 -0.89 2.44 -13.52
N TYR A 163 -1.10 1.87 -14.72
CA TYR A 163 -2.38 1.29 -15.10
C TYR A 163 -2.80 0.15 -14.17
N ALA A 164 -1.92 -0.81 -13.94
CA ALA A 164 -2.20 -1.92 -13.03
C ALA A 164 -2.44 -1.45 -11.60
N TYR A 165 -1.68 -0.46 -11.13
CA TYR A 165 -1.89 0.13 -9.80
C TYR A 165 -3.25 0.84 -9.71
N TRP A 166 -3.61 1.63 -10.74
CA TRP A 166 -4.92 2.25 -10.84
C TRP A 166 -6.05 1.23 -10.75
N ARG A 167 -6.02 0.21 -11.61
CA ARG A 167 -7.04 -0.84 -11.64
C ARG A 167 -7.13 -1.63 -10.33
N ALA A 168 -5.99 -1.87 -9.69
CA ALA A 168 -5.95 -2.54 -8.39
C ALA A 168 -6.57 -1.69 -7.27
N LEU A 169 -6.28 -0.39 -7.22
CA LEU A 169 -6.89 0.53 -6.26
C LEU A 169 -8.39 0.71 -6.50
N GLN A 170 -8.80 0.78 -7.77
CA GLN A 170 -10.21 0.85 -8.16
C GLN A 170 -10.99 -0.39 -7.71
N GLY A 171 -10.37 -1.57 -7.81
CA GLY A 171 -10.96 -2.83 -7.37
C GLY A 171 -10.92 -3.06 -5.86
N ALA A 172 -10.15 -2.27 -5.10
CA ALA A 172 -10.03 -2.36 -3.64
C ALA A 172 -11.18 -1.63 -2.93
N ARG A 173 -12.39 -2.13 -3.06
CA ARG A 173 -13.59 -1.55 -2.45
C ARG A 173 -13.55 -1.69 -0.93
N GLY A 174 -13.93 -0.63 -0.21
CA GLY A 174 -13.93 -0.64 1.25
C GLY A 174 -12.53 -0.82 1.87
N GLY A 175 -11.47 -0.42 1.14
CA GLY A 175 -10.09 -0.56 1.60
C GLY A 175 -9.50 -1.96 1.49
N ARG A 176 -10.18 -2.90 0.80
CA ARG A 176 -9.72 -4.29 0.61
C ARG A 176 -9.74 -4.72 -0.85
N PRO A 177 -8.67 -5.43 -1.24
CA PRO A 177 -7.44 -5.73 -0.49
C PRO A 177 -6.65 -4.47 -0.13
N LEU A 178 -5.75 -4.58 0.86
CA LEU A 178 -4.72 -3.56 1.06
C LEU A 178 -3.74 -3.62 -0.12
N VAL A 179 -3.84 -2.65 -1.03
CA VAL A 179 -3.05 -2.61 -2.26
C VAL A 179 -1.80 -1.79 -2.08
N GLN A 180 -0.65 -2.33 -2.50
CA GLN A 180 0.60 -1.58 -2.57
C GLN A 180 1.34 -1.86 -3.87
N PHE A 181 1.76 -0.80 -4.56
CA PHE A 181 2.66 -0.88 -5.71
C PHE A 181 4.07 -0.40 -5.33
N VAL A 182 5.07 -1.17 -5.73
CA VAL A 182 6.48 -0.89 -5.44
C VAL A 182 7.31 -0.99 -6.71
N HIS A 183 7.94 0.10 -7.10
CA HIS A 183 8.95 0.06 -8.15
C HIS A 183 10.30 -0.36 -7.59
N ILE A 184 10.94 -1.28 -8.29
CA ILE A 184 12.33 -1.69 -8.03
C ILE A 184 13.23 -1.21 -9.17
N PRO A 185 14.47 -0.86 -8.89
CA PRO A 185 15.47 -0.57 -9.93
C PRO A 185 15.94 -1.87 -10.59
N TRP A 186 16.83 -1.76 -11.58
CA TRP A 186 17.55 -2.92 -12.08
C TRP A 186 18.26 -3.65 -10.94
N VAL A 187 18.23 -4.97 -11.00
CA VAL A 187 18.92 -5.85 -10.05
C VAL A 187 19.92 -6.74 -10.78
N ARG A 188 21.03 -7.04 -10.11
CA ARG A 188 22.02 -8.00 -10.63
C ARG A 188 21.66 -9.41 -10.20
N ALA A 189 21.70 -10.34 -11.12
CA ALA A 189 21.93 -11.73 -10.75
C ALA A 189 23.33 -11.79 -10.09
N THR A 190 23.49 -12.58 -9.04
CA THR A 190 24.74 -12.76 -8.30
C THR A 190 25.79 -13.42 -9.19
N SER A 191 26.40 -12.66 -10.11
CA SER A 191 27.53 -13.08 -10.89
C SER A 191 28.74 -12.23 -10.50
N ARG A 192 29.81 -12.89 -10.02
CA ARG A 192 31.09 -12.30 -9.57
C ARG A 192 31.82 -11.46 -10.62
N ARG A 193 31.36 -11.39 -11.86
CA ARG A 193 32.15 -10.91 -13.01
C ARG A 193 31.87 -9.50 -13.52
N ALA A 194 31.06 -8.69 -12.87
CA ALA A 194 30.79 -7.33 -13.35
C ALA A 194 31.43 -6.26 -12.44
N LYS A 195 32.65 -5.89 -12.75
CA LYS A 195 33.41 -4.75 -12.17
C LYS A 195 32.99 -3.38 -12.72
N SER A 196 31.82 -3.24 -13.38
CA SER A 196 31.44 -1.99 -14.04
C SER A 196 30.12 -1.44 -13.48
N LEU A 197 30.26 -0.29 -12.87
CA LEU A 197 29.42 0.93 -12.91
C LEU A 197 27.96 0.90 -12.46
N ARG A 198 27.70 1.71 -11.42
CA ARG A 198 26.45 2.16 -10.83
C ARG A 198 25.77 1.08 -9.98
N SER A 199 25.48 1.41 -8.74
CA SER A 199 25.00 0.54 -7.67
C SER A 199 23.71 -0.24 -8.04
N VAL A 200 23.87 -1.30 -8.82
CA VAL A 200 22.78 -2.21 -9.12
C VAL A 200 22.59 -3.09 -7.90
N LEU A 201 21.41 -3.08 -7.33
CA LEU A 201 21.08 -3.83 -6.12
C LEU A 201 21.20 -5.33 -6.37
N ALA A 202 21.76 -6.07 -5.42
CA ALA A 202 21.77 -7.52 -5.47
C ALA A 202 20.31 -8.04 -5.34
N PHE A 203 19.93 -9.00 -6.17
CA PHE A 203 18.56 -9.54 -6.16
C PHE A 203 18.17 -10.09 -4.79
N SER A 204 19.08 -10.78 -4.10
CA SER A 204 18.84 -11.31 -2.74
C SER A 204 18.48 -10.21 -1.73
N ARG A 205 19.10 -9.03 -1.82
CA ARG A 205 18.77 -7.88 -0.96
C ARG A 205 17.38 -7.32 -1.27
N VAL A 206 17.00 -7.30 -2.54
CA VAL A 206 15.66 -6.86 -2.95
C VAL A 206 14.59 -7.87 -2.51
N VAL A 207 14.89 -9.18 -2.53
CA VAL A 207 14.01 -10.20 -1.95
C VAL A 207 13.83 -9.97 -0.45
N ALA A 208 14.92 -9.77 0.31
CA ALA A 208 14.82 -9.49 1.75
C ALA A 208 14.02 -8.20 2.03
N ALA A 209 14.21 -7.17 1.21
CA ALA A 209 13.41 -5.96 1.29
C ALA A 209 11.90 -6.22 1.02
N GLY A 210 11.60 -7.01 0.00
CA GLY A 210 10.24 -7.43 -0.31
C GLY A 210 9.57 -8.24 0.82
N GLU A 211 10.32 -9.10 1.50
CA GLU A 211 9.85 -9.82 2.69
C GLU A 211 9.45 -8.84 3.81
N ASN A 212 10.28 -7.84 4.08
CA ASN A 212 9.97 -6.84 5.10
C ASN A 212 8.72 -6.01 4.76
N LEU A 213 8.55 -5.64 3.48
CA LEU A 213 7.32 -4.98 3.02
C LEU A 213 6.09 -5.86 3.23
N LEU A 214 6.21 -7.14 2.89
CA LEU A 214 5.13 -8.10 3.04
C LEU A 214 4.71 -8.27 4.49
N ILE A 215 5.66 -8.40 5.42
CA ILE A 215 5.39 -8.49 6.86
C ILE A 215 4.65 -7.25 7.37
N VAL A 216 5.04 -6.05 6.94
CA VAL A 216 4.36 -4.80 7.33
C VAL A 216 2.94 -4.75 6.79
N LEU A 217 2.71 -5.13 5.53
CA LEU A 217 1.38 -5.13 4.91
C LEU A 217 0.45 -6.15 5.58
N VAL A 218 0.96 -7.35 5.87
CA VAL A 218 0.23 -8.39 6.59
C VAL A 218 -0.17 -7.91 7.99
N ALA A 219 0.76 -7.32 8.73
CA ALA A 219 0.48 -6.78 10.05
C ALA A 219 -0.55 -5.64 10.01
N ALA A 220 -0.49 -4.78 8.99
CA ALA A 220 -1.46 -3.70 8.80
C ALA A 220 -2.86 -4.24 8.47
N SER A 221 -2.94 -5.19 7.56
CA SER A 221 -4.21 -5.82 7.18
C SER A 221 -4.86 -6.56 8.36
N ARG A 222 -4.06 -7.25 9.20
CA ARG A 222 -4.56 -7.89 10.43
C ARG A 222 -5.17 -6.88 11.40
N ARG A 223 -4.53 -5.72 11.59
CA ARG A 223 -5.08 -4.65 12.45
C ARG A 223 -6.39 -4.08 11.94
N SER A 224 -6.52 -3.90 10.63
CA SER A 224 -7.78 -3.44 10.02
C SER A 224 -8.91 -4.47 10.10
N ASN A 225 -8.57 -5.74 10.33
CA ASN A 225 -9.50 -6.86 10.46
C ASN A 225 -9.85 -7.17 11.93
N ALA A 226 -9.13 -6.60 12.88
CA ALA A 226 -9.43 -6.79 14.29
C ALA A 226 -10.77 -6.10 14.63
N PRO A 227 -11.66 -6.77 15.40
CA PRO A 227 -12.85 -6.10 15.91
C PRO A 227 -12.42 -4.87 16.74
N PRO A 228 -13.22 -3.79 16.76
CA PRO A 228 -12.93 -2.65 17.62
C PRO A 228 -12.79 -3.15 19.06
N ILE A 229 -11.71 -2.75 19.73
CA ILE A 229 -11.52 -3.06 21.15
C ILE A 229 -12.71 -2.44 21.86
N ALA A 230 -13.54 -3.27 22.52
CA ALA A 230 -14.63 -2.77 23.34
C ALA A 230 -14.03 -1.78 24.35
N SER A 231 -14.52 -0.55 24.33
CA SER A 231 -14.13 0.46 25.31
C SER A 231 -14.34 -0.14 26.70
N PRO A 232 -13.39 -0.03 27.63
CA PRO A 232 -13.63 -0.49 28.99
C PRO A 232 -14.90 0.19 29.51
N PRO A 233 -15.76 -0.53 30.28
CA PRO A 233 -16.94 0.08 30.85
C PRO A 233 -16.49 1.31 31.60
N SER A 234 -17.11 2.45 31.31
CA SER A 234 -16.85 3.70 32.02
C SER A 234 -17.11 3.42 33.50
N SER A 235 -16.03 3.22 34.27
CA SER A 235 -16.12 3.17 35.72
C SER A 235 -16.71 4.51 36.15
N GLY A 236 -17.98 4.46 36.55
CA GLY A 236 -18.69 5.61 37.07
C GLY A 236 -17.99 6.12 38.34
N PHE A 237 -16.98 6.97 38.16
CA PHE A 237 -16.52 7.84 39.24
C PHE A 237 -17.64 8.86 39.48
N ALA A 238 -18.48 8.58 40.49
CA ALA A 238 -19.43 9.51 41.02
C ALA A 238 -18.63 10.77 41.45
N ARG A 239 -18.79 11.86 40.72
CA ARG A 239 -18.26 13.15 41.14
C ARG A 239 -18.92 13.52 42.49
N PRO A 240 -18.15 13.85 43.54
CA PRO A 240 -18.73 14.40 44.79
C PRO A 240 -19.48 15.70 44.45
N ARG A 241 -20.72 15.76 44.89
CA ARG A 241 -21.56 16.96 44.80
C ARG A 241 -20.90 18.06 45.61
N HIS A 242 -20.25 19.03 44.97
CA HIS A 242 -19.89 20.27 45.60
C HIS A 242 -21.16 21.08 45.91
N ARG A 243 -21.40 21.30 47.20
CA ARG A 243 -22.39 22.26 47.70
C ARG A 243 -22.02 23.65 47.18
N SER A 244 -22.93 24.24 46.46
CA SER A 244 -22.86 25.65 46.06
C SER A 244 -23.11 26.54 47.25
N ASN A 245 -22.07 27.23 47.72
CA ASN A 245 -22.24 28.45 48.55
C ASN A 245 -22.31 29.64 47.59
N SER A 246 -23.48 30.24 47.56
CA SER A 246 -23.73 31.51 46.90
C SER A 246 -23.11 32.63 47.70
N VAL A 247 -22.14 33.34 47.13
CA VAL A 247 -21.74 34.70 47.59
C VAL A 247 -21.90 35.64 46.40
N SER A 248 -22.86 36.53 46.59
CA SER A 248 -23.11 37.70 45.77
C SER A 248 -21.99 38.73 45.95
N SER A 249 -21.42 39.28 44.85
CA SER A 249 -20.84 40.63 44.87
C SER A 249 -20.59 41.15 43.45
N ALA A 250 -21.33 42.17 43.13
CA ALA A 250 -20.97 43.47 42.52
C ALA A 250 -20.18 43.52 41.20
N ARG A 251 -20.85 44.17 40.30
CA ARG A 251 -20.42 44.79 39.05
C ARG A 251 -19.14 45.62 39.15
N GLN A 252 -18.29 45.59 38.16
CA GLN A 252 -17.65 46.79 37.62
C GLN A 252 -17.33 46.63 36.13
N ASN A 253 -17.82 47.57 35.34
CA ASN A 253 -17.55 47.80 33.93
C ASN A 253 -16.12 48.26 33.71
N ALA A 254 -15.45 47.79 32.71
CA ALA A 254 -14.33 48.48 32.10
C ALA A 254 -14.32 48.27 30.60
N THR A 255 -14.37 49.34 29.91
CA THR A 255 -14.49 49.62 28.47
C THR A 255 -13.17 49.34 27.76
N VAL A 256 -13.26 48.74 26.61
CA VAL A 256 -12.15 48.48 25.64
C VAL A 256 -12.04 49.69 24.69
N PRO A 257 -10.86 50.12 24.26
CA PRO A 257 -10.73 50.86 23.03
C PRO A 257 -10.16 50.01 21.86
N ARG A 258 -10.84 50.09 20.75
CA ARG A 258 -10.42 49.68 19.43
C ARG A 258 -9.17 50.43 18.97
N ALA A 259 -8.22 49.75 18.40
CA ALA A 259 -7.20 50.36 17.55
C ALA A 259 -7.33 49.90 16.11
N ARG A 260 -7.31 50.89 15.23
CA ARG A 260 -7.56 50.85 13.79
C ARG A 260 -6.35 50.34 12.99
N SER A 261 -6.68 49.77 11.90
CA SER A 261 -5.91 49.45 10.70
C SER A 261 -4.89 50.51 10.24
N ARG A 262 -3.80 50.08 9.62
CA ARG A 262 -3.22 50.79 8.48
C ARG A 262 -2.71 49.79 7.42
N ARG A 263 -3.23 49.96 6.20
CA ARG A 263 -2.75 49.55 4.92
C ARG A 263 -1.33 50.06 4.66
N ALA A 264 -0.56 49.32 3.94
CA ALA A 264 0.29 49.85 2.87
C ALA A 264 0.59 48.78 1.83
N ALA A 265 0.26 49.14 0.66
CA ALA A 265 0.59 48.53 -0.62
C ALA A 265 1.97 49.00 -1.10
N LYS A 266 2.58 48.23 -2.01
CA LYS A 266 3.33 48.64 -3.22
C LYS A 266 4.48 47.66 -3.46
N ILE A 267 4.53 47.06 -4.59
CA ILE A 267 4.96 47.33 -5.98
C ILE A 267 6.23 46.52 -6.28
N ALA A 268 6.04 45.69 -7.31
CA ALA A 268 6.82 45.40 -8.51
C ALA A 268 8.38 45.35 -8.46
N ARG A 269 8.93 44.29 -8.88
CA ARG A 269 9.61 44.06 -10.18
C ARG A 269 9.88 42.56 -10.36
#